data_e9851e1bc8c5346611f1d7fd5ff85185
#
_entry.id   e9851e1bc8c5346611f1d7fd5ff85185
#
_cell.length_a   1.000
_cell.length_b   1.000
_cell.length_c   1.000
_cell.angle_alpha   90.00
_cell.angle_beta   90.00
_cell.angle_gamma   90.00
#
_symmetry.space_group_name_H-M   'P 1'
#
loop_
_entity.id
_entity.type
_entity.pdbx_description
1 polymer ?
#
loop_
_entity_poly.entity_id
_entity_poly.type
_entity_poly.pdbx_seq_one_letter_code
_entity_poly.pdbx_strand_id
1 'polypeptide(L)'
;YGLEPEQLIEVKALQGDTSDNIPGVPGIGPKTAVSLIQRYNTVEELYRKVESGEDDLKGKQRENIVNNKEMAELSRKLGEINTNVPIEDTLEQIKLEEWDKPKVLELFEELRFNRYIDKFGLRSALNYGVDGTNSEDTKEQHLEIIETNEIPNLKGEQTKNKQDKLYYFLQTRESSKTDDIIKKEITGISIYSENKIYYITSHDGFEDQLKTIFEDEQIEKYGYDLAQDYILLKQIGITMKNIVYDAKIAAYILNPTSKYTIDVIARDYLEIDNDEYLQSQGVKEEANEQTSLFDVNEENVKKEQNEKIKNCLYAEEVFKLAEVTMKKLEEIDAIDLFKNIDMPTVEVLAEMQWSGMYVDV
;
A
#
# COMPACT_ATOMS: atom_id res chain seq x y z
N TYR A 1 -15.36 -16.24 -31.89
CA TYR A 1 -14.67 -16.48 -33.17
C TYR A 1 -15.51 -17.28 -34.17
N GLY A 2 -16.60 -17.95 -33.76
CA GLY A 2 -17.37 -18.86 -34.61
C GLY A 2 -16.57 -20.08 -35.05
N LEU A 3 -15.76 -20.60 -34.15
CA LEU A 3 -14.89 -21.77 -34.30
C LEU A 3 -15.07 -22.70 -33.10
N GLU A 4 -14.81 -23.98 -33.30
CA GLU A 4 -14.71 -24.92 -32.20
C GLU A 4 -13.38 -24.77 -31.46
N PRO A 5 -13.27 -25.12 -30.16
CA PRO A 5 -12.03 -24.97 -29.37
C PRO A 5 -10.80 -25.60 -30.01
N GLU A 6 -10.95 -26.77 -30.62
CA GLU A 6 -9.88 -27.51 -31.30
C GLU A 6 -9.30 -26.77 -32.51
N GLN A 7 -10.10 -25.89 -33.12
CA GLN A 7 -9.66 -25.11 -34.27
C GLN A 7 -8.76 -23.93 -33.91
N LEU A 8 -8.59 -23.59 -32.62
CA LEU A 8 -7.67 -22.54 -32.20
C LEU A 8 -6.20 -22.87 -32.49
N ILE A 9 -5.84 -24.14 -32.51
CA ILE A 9 -4.49 -24.62 -32.94
C ILE A 9 -4.28 -24.27 -34.42
N GLU A 10 -5.29 -24.48 -35.24
CA GLU A 10 -5.25 -24.20 -36.68
C GLU A 10 -5.11 -22.70 -36.94
N VAL A 11 -5.81 -21.87 -36.15
CA VAL A 11 -5.66 -20.39 -36.21
C VAL A 11 -4.25 -19.98 -35.80
N LYS A 12 -3.70 -20.52 -34.70
CA LYS A 12 -2.30 -20.27 -34.28
C LYS A 12 -1.29 -20.69 -35.32
N ALA A 13 -1.53 -21.82 -36.02
CA ALA A 13 -0.67 -22.29 -37.10
C ALA A 13 -0.52 -21.27 -38.23
N LEU A 14 -1.59 -20.55 -38.57
CA LEU A 14 -1.57 -19.54 -39.62
C LEU A 14 -1.09 -18.17 -39.15
N GLN A 15 -1.61 -17.66 -38.02
CA GLN A 15 -1.26 -16.33 -37.53
C GLN A 15 0.08 -16.25 -36.80
N GLY A 16 0.55 -17.39 -36.25
CA GLY A 16 1.66 -17.43 -35.32
C GLY A 16 1.26 -16.99 -33.90
N ASP A 17 2.24 -17.05 -32.98
CA ASP A 17 2.13 -16.56 -31.63
C ASP A 17 3.49 -16.03 -31.17
N THR A 18 3.60 -14.71 -31.04
CA THR A 18 4.85 -14.05 -30.68
C THR A 18 5.27 -14.30 -29.24
N SER A 19 4.31 -14.61 -28.34
CA SER A 19 4.60 -14.92 -26.93
C SER A 19 5.31 -16.27 -26.80
N ASP A 20 4.96 -17.23 -27.65
CA ASP A 20 5.49 -18.59 -27.66
C ASP A 20 6.54 -18.81 -28.77
N ASN A 21 6.89 -17.72 -29.50
CA ASN A 21 7.81 -17.77 -30.64
C ASN A 21 7.38 -18.73 -31.75
N ILE A 22 6.06 -18.86 -31.96
CA ILE A 22 5.48 -19.64 -33.06
C ILE A 22 5.40 -18.74 -34.30
N PRO A 23 6.06 -19.07 -35.42
CA PRO A 23 6.25 -18.13 -36.52
C PRO A 23 4.99 -17.82 -37.32
N GLY A 24 4.08 -18.76 -37.50
CA GLY A 24 2.92 -18.58 -38.38
C GLY A 24 3.27 -18.42 -39.85
N VAL A 25 2.30 -17.97 -40.64
CA VAL A 25 2.45 -17.66 -42.08
C VAL A 25 2.64 -16.13 -42.22
N PRO A 26 3.74 -15.64 -42.79
CA PRO A 26 3.98 -14.22 -42.97
C PRO A 26 2.82 -13.52 -43.71
N GLY A 27 2.33 -12.42 -43.11
CA GLY A 27 1.24 -11.62 -43.69
C GLY A 27 -0.17 -12.17 -43.42
N ILE A 28 -0.31 -13.25 -42.64
CA ILE A 28 -1.59 -13.77 -42.19
C ILE A 28 -1.78 -13.36 -40.72
N GLY A 29 -2.58 -12.32 -40.52
CA GLY A 29 -2.92 -11.85 -39.16
C GLY A 29 -4.16 -12.55 -38.57
N PRO A 30 -4.52 -12.26 -37.31
CA PRO A 30 -5.58 -12.94 -36.57
C PRO A 30 -6.93 -13.01 -37.32
N LYS A 31 -7.39 -11.88 -37.87
CA LYS A 31 -8.68 -11.83 -38.59
C LYS A 31 -8.68 -12.71 -39.83
N THR A 32 -7.56 -12.71 -40.56
CA THR A 32 -7.42 -13.53 -41.78
C THR A 32 -7.33 -15.02 -41.42
N ALA A 33 -6.54 -15.37 -40.40
CA ALA A 33 -6.42 -16.77 -39.94
C ALA A 33 -7.78 -17.34 -39.51
N VAL A 34 -8.54 -16.60 -38.67
CA VAL A 34 -9.89 -17.00 -38.26
C VAL A 34 -10.78 -17.20 -39.49
N SER A 35 -10.81 -16.25 -40.43
CA SER A 35 -11.63 -16.37 -41.65
C SER A 35 -11.25 -17.56 -42.53
N LEU A 36 -9.96 -17.88 -42.60
CA LEU A 36 -9.48 -19.03 -43.32
C LEU A 36 -9.94 -20.34 -42.66
N ILE A 37 -9.81 -20.45 -41.35
CA ILE A 37 -10.21 -21.70 -40.65
C ILE A 37 -11.73 -21.86 -40.64
N GLN A 38 -12.50 -20.76 -40.54
CA GLN A 38 -13.95 -20.81 -40.73
C GLN A 38 -14.36 -21.40 -42.09
N ARG A 39 -13.57 -21.16 -43.16
CA ARG A 39 -13.87 -21.63 -44.52
C ARG A 39 -13.32 -23.01 -44.83
N TYR A 40 -12.13 -23.29 -44.36
CA TYR A 40 -11.41 -24.51 -44.70
C TYR A 40 -11.32 -25.53 -43.57
N ASN A 41 -11.81 -25.18 -42.38
CA ASN A 41 -11.88 -25.99 -41.19
C ASN A 41 -10.51 -26.30 -40.55
N THR A 42 -9.52 -26.73 -41.30
CA THR A 42 -8.16 -27.04 -40.83
C THR A 42 -7.09 -26.48 -41.80
N VAL A 43 -5.87 -26.38 -41.31
CA VAL A 43 -4.70 -26.02 -42.14
C VAL A 43 -4.46 -27.08 -43.21
N GLU A 44 -4.62 -28.34 -42.88
CA GLU A 44 -4.48 -29.45 -43.84
C GLU A 44 -5.47 -29.36 -44.99
N GLU A 45 -6.76 -29.11 -44.69
CA GLU A 45 -7.78 -28.98 -45.72
C GLU A 45 -7.58 -27.69 -46.56
N LEU A 46 -7.09 -26.60 -45.96
CA LEU A 46 -6.68 -25.41 -46.69
C LEU A 46 -5.62 -25.75 -47.74
N TYR A 47 -4.54 -26.41 -47.37
CA TYR A 47 -3.47 -26.74 -48.31
C TYR A 47 -3.91 -27.80 -49.35
N ARG A 48 -4.76 -28.76 -48.99
CA ARG A 48 -5.36 -29.69 -49.93
C ARG A 48 -6.13 -28.97 -51.03
N LYS A 49 -6.93 -27.97 -50.67
CA LYS A 49 -7.69 -27.16 -51.64
C LYS A 49 -6.78 -26.28 -52.49
N VAL A 50 -5.73 -25.72 -51.93
CA VAL A 50 -4.72 -24.95 -52.65
C VAL A 50 -4.00 -25.83 -53.70
N GLU A 51 -3.64 -27.02 -53.36
CA GLU A 51 -2.95 -28.00 -54.24
C GLU A 51 -3.84 -28.49 -55.37
N SER A 52 -5.13 -28.73 -55.08
CA SER A 52 -6.11 -29.11 -56.11
C SER A 52 -6.56 -27.98 -57.00
N GLY A 53 -6.23 -26.73 -56.67
CA GLY A 53 -6.70 -25.55 -57.37
C GLY A 53 -8.18 -25.20 -57.14
N GLU A 54 -8.75 -25.77 -56.06
CA GLU A 54 -10.15 -25.53 -55.63
C GLU A 54 -10.28 -24.42 -54.58
N ASP A 55 -9.17 -23.72 -54.30
CA ASP A 55 -9.14 -22.62 -53.37
C ASP A 55 -9.75 -21.34 -53.95
N ASP A 56 -10.24 -20.45 -53.10
CA ASP A 56 -10.76 -19.12 -53.45
C ASP A 56 -9.81 -17.97 -53.10
N LEU A 57 -8.56 -18.32 -52.76
CA LEU A 57 -7.53 -17.34 -52.38
C LEU A 57 -7.03 -16.54 -53.60
N LYS A 58 -6.64 -15.27 -53.36
CA LYS A 58 -6.21 -14.38 -54.44
C LYS A 58 -4.96 -13.59 -54.05
N GLY A 59 -4.19 -13.24 -55.06
CA GLY A 59 -3.07 -12.31 -54.95
C GLY A 59 -2.05 -12.70 -53.89
N LYS A 60 -1.57 -11.76 -53.12
CA LYS A 60 -0.51 -11.94 -52.11
C LYS A 60 -0.88 -12.90 -51.01
N GLN A 61 -2.17 -13.03 -50.64
CA GLN A 61 -2.62 -13.96 -49.63
C GLN A 61 -2.36 -15.42 -50.08
N ARG A 62 -2.72 -15.75 -51.33
CA ARG A 62 -2.48 -17.06 -51.90
C ARG A 62 -0.99 -17.36 -51.98
N GLU A 63 -0.21 -16.40 -52.46
CA GLU A 63 1.25 -16.50 -52.55
C GLU A 63 1.89 -16.80 -51.22
N ASN A 64 1.51 -16.05 -50.15
CA ASN A 64 2.03 -16.25 -48.80
C ASN A 64 1.70 -17.64 -48.27
N ILE A 65 0.49 -18.14 -48.49
CA ILE A 65 0.07 -19.45 -48.02
C ILE A 65 0.86 -20.55 -48.80
N VAL A 66 0.92 -20.46 -50.14
CA VAL A 66 1.64 -21.46 -50.94
C VAL A 66 3.12 -21.55 -50.58
N ASN A 67 3.78 -20.39 -50.39
CA ASN A 67 5.22 -20.33 -50.16
C ASN A 67 5.64 -20.68 -48.74
N ASN A 68 4.71 -20.77 -47.79
CA ASN A 68 5.01 -20.99 -46.37
C ASN A 68 4.29 -22.21 -45.80
N LYS A 69 4.04 -23.23 -46.60
CA LYS A 69 3.38 -24.46 -46.13
C LYS A 69 4.12 -25.12 -44.96
N GLU A 70 5.44 -25.34 -45.12
CA GLU A 70 6.26 -25.95 -44.07
C GLU A 70 6.22 -25.12 -42.76
N MET A 71 6.16 -23.80 -42.87
CA MET A 71 6.08 -22.91 -41.70
C MET A 71 4.73 -23.06 -41.00
N ALA A 72 3.63 -23.16 -41.73
CA ALA A 72 2.31 -23.39 -41.14
C ALA A 72 2.23 -24.76 -40.44
N GLU A 73 2.77 -25.81 -41.08
CA GLU A 73 2.84 -27.18 -40.52
C GLU A 73 3.70 -27.21 -39.25
N LEU A 74 4.87 -26.55 -39.26
CA LEU A 74 5.72 -26.40 -38.07
C LEU A 74 4.98 -25.66 -36.96
N SER A 75 4.35 -24.54 -37.30
CA SER A 75 3.61 -23.73 -36.34
C SER A 75 2.43 -24.47 -35.70
N ARG A 76 1.73 -25.29 -36.50
CA ARG A 76 0.68 -26.18 -36.00
C ARG A 76 1.25 -27.20 -35.01
N LYS A 77 2.37 -27.87 -35.37
CA LYS A 77 3.02 -28.83 -34.49
C LYS A 77 3.52 -28.19 -33.19
N LEU A 78 4.04 -26.98 -33.23
CA LEU A 78 4.49 -26.24 -32.04
C LEU A 78 3.32 -25.79 -31.14
N GLY A 79 2.17 -25.47 -31.74
CA GLY A 79 0.97 -25.08 -31.00
C GLY A 79 0.18 -26.25 -30.43
N GLU A 80 0.47 -27.49 -30.81
CA GLU A 80 -0.23 -28.67 -30.33
C GLU A 80 0.26 -29.08 -28.93
N ILE A 81 -0.67 -29.19 -27.99
CA ILE A 81 -0.36 -29.60 -26.61
C ILE A 81 -0.09 -31.09 -26.59
N ASN A 82 1.11 -31.47 -26.12
CA ASN A 82 1.44 -32.87 -25.89
C ASN A 82 0.73 -33.39 -24.63
N THR A 83 -0.30 -34.22 -24.82
CA THR A 83 -1.06 -34.85 -23.73
C THR A 83 -0.43 -36.13 -23.21
N ASN A 84 0.65 -36.63 -23.85
CA ASN A 84 1.32 -37.87 -23.48
C ASN A 84 2.68 -37.63 -22.82
N VAL A 85 2.84 -36.51 -22.15
CA VAL A 85 4.06 -36.23 -21.37
C VAL A 85 4.15 -37.25 -20.24
N PRO A 86 5.32 -37.92 -20.03
CA PRO A 86 5.49 -38.88 -18.93
C PRO A 86 5.54 -38.09 -17.60
N ILE A 87 4.39 -38.04 -16.92
CA ILE A 87 4.23 -37.45 -15.60
C ILE A 87 4.13 -38.60 -14.61
N GLU A 88 4.99 -38.59 -13.59
CA GLU A 88 5.01 -39.63 -12.55
C GLU A 88 3.96 -39.38 -11.46
N ASP A 89 3.53 -38.12 -11.30
CA ASP A 89 2.55 -37.71 -10.29
C ASP A 89 1.11 -38.10 -10.68
N THR A 90 0.36 -38.56 -9.70
CA THR A 90 -1.08 -38.87 -9.86
C THR A 90 -1.94 -37.72 -9.32
N LEU A 91 -3.21 -37.67 -9.73
CA LEU A 91 -4.16 -36.66 -9.23
C LEU A 91 -4.33 -36.70 -7.71
N GLU A 92 -4.15 -37.89 -7.08
CA GLU A 92 -4.19 -38.03 -5.63
C GLU A 92 -3.00 -37.40 -4.94
N GLN A 93 -1.84 -37.36 -5.58
CA GLN A 93 -0.62 -36.75 -5.03
C GLN A 93 -0.58 -35.24 -5.14
N ILE A 94 -1.34 -34.67 -6.08
CA ILE A 94 -1.41 -33.22 -6.27
C ILE A 94 -2.58 -32.56 -5.52
N LYS A 95 -3.12 -33.22 -4.49
CA LYS A 95 -4.12 -32.61 -3.61
C LYS A 95 -3.51 -31.44 -2.84
N LEU A 96 -4.30 -30.37 -2.70
CA LEU A 96 -3.92 -29.26 -1.85
C LEU A 96 -3.91 -29.73 -0.39
N GLU A 97 -2.73 -29.73 0.22
CA GLU A 97 -2.56 -29.99 1.66
C GLU A 97 -2.71 -28.71 2.48
N GLU A 98 -2.98 -28.86 3.75
CA GLU A 98 -2.99 -27.71 4.65
C GLU A 98 -1.58 -27.13 4.79
N TRP A 99 -1.49 -25.83 4.79
CA TRP A 99 -0.23 -25.13 4.91
C TRP A 99 0.36 -25.30 6.31
N ASP A 100 1.68 -25.41 6.41
CA ASP A 100 2.43 -25.16 7.63
C ASP A 100 2.45 -23.64 7.86
N LYS A 101 1.35 -23.12 8.43
CA LYS A 101 1.15 -21.68 8.61
C LYS A 101 2.30 -20.98 9.34
N PRO A 102 2.89 -21.56 10.40
CA PRO A 102 4.07 -20.99 11.04
C PRO A 102 5.25 -20.79 10.09
N LYS A 103 5.62 -21.81 9.30
CA LYS A 103 6.72 -21.70 8.35
C LYS A 103 6.44 -20.74 7.20
N VAL A 104 5.18 -20.70 6.74
CA VAL A 104 4.77 -19.75 5.69
C VAL A 104 4.83 -18.34 6.23
N LEU A 105 4.43 -18.10 7.48
CA LEU A 105 4.56 -16.78 8.11
C LEU A 105 6.02 -16.37 8.21
N GLU A 106 6.90 -17.20 8.76
CA GLU A 106 8.34 -16.95 8.87
C GLU A 106 8.95 -16.57 7.51
N LEU A 107 8.65 -17.35 6.47
CA LEU A 107 9.12 -17.08 5.12
C LEU A 107 8.55 -15.76 4.55
N PHE A 108 7.28 -15.48 4.78
CA PHE A 108 6.66 -14.26 4.29
C PHE A 108 7.16 -13.01 5.04
N GLU A 109 7.53 -13.14 6.31
CA GLU A 109 8.19 -12.09 7.09
C GLU A 109 9.61 -11.82 6.56
N GLU A 110 10.40 -12.87 6.32
CA GLU A 110 11.73 -12.76 5.71
C GLU A 110 11.65 -12.06 4.33
N LEU A 111 10.68 -12.46 3.50
CA LEU A 111 10.46 -11.89 2.16
C LEU A 111 9.70 -10.56 2.18
N ARG A 112 9.27 -10.08 3.36
CA ARG A 112 8.45 -8.87 3.54
C ARG A 112 7.14 -8.89 2.73
N PHE A 113 6.50 -10.03 2.63
CA PHE A 113 5.24 -10.23 1.93
C PHE A 113 4.03 -9.91 2.82
N ASN A 114 4.04 -8.75 3.49
CA ASN A 114 3.03 -8.34 4.47
C ASN A 114 1.59 -8.47 3.92
N ARG A 115 1.36 -8.05 2.67
CA ARG A 115 0.04 -8.18 2.04
C ARG A 115 -0.48 -9.63 1.97
N TYR A 116 0.41 -10.61 1.83
CA TYR A 116 0.01 -12.02 1.80
C TYR A 116 -0.17 -12.56 3.22
N ILE A 117 0.60 -12.08 4.19
CA ILE A 117 0.41 -12.40 5.61
C ILE A 117 -0.99 -12.00 6.04
N ASP A 118 -1.41 -10.76 5.74
CA ASP A 118 -2.74 -10.23 6.04
C ASP A 118 -3.83 -10.99 5.27
N LYS A 119 -3.65 -11.15 3.95
CA LYS A 119 -4.63 -11.82 3.08
C LYS A 119 -4.95 -13.25 3.53
N PHE A 120 -3.98 -13.96 4.08
CA PHE A 120 -4.13 -15.34 4.52
C PHE A 120 -4.34 -15.47 6.04
N GLY A 121 -4.41 -14.35 6.78
CA GLY A 121 -4.64 -14.34 8.22
C GLY A 121 -3.59 -15.13 8.99
N LEU A 122 -2.32 -15.09 8.57
CA LEU A 122 -1.29 -15.98 9.11
C LEU A 122 -0.92 -15.61 10.54
N ARG A 123 -0.99 -14.33 10.94
CA ARG A 123 -0.71 -13.90 12.33
C ARG A 123 -1.77 -14.37 13.30
N SER A 124 -3.04 -14.23 12.95
CA SER A 124 -4.15 -14.66 13.83
C SER A 124 -4.24 -16.18 14.02
N ALA A 125 -3.73 -16.96 13.05
CA ALA A 125 -3.73 -18.41 13.13
C ALA A 125 -2.74 -18.97 14.17
N LEU A 126 -1.71 -18.23 14.56
CA LEU A 126 -0.74 -18.64 15.59
C LEU A 126 -1.28 -18.42 17.00
N ASN A 127 -2.18 -17.46 17.21
CA ASN A 127 -2.77 -17.19 18.53
C ASN A 127 -3.78 -18.27 18.99
N TYR A 128 -4.20 -19.18 18.09
CA TYR A 128 -5.10 -20.30 18.43
C TYR A 128 -4.39 -21.61 18.78
N GLY A 129 -3.06 -21.69 18.70
CA GLY A 129 -2.31 -22.94 18.79
C GLY A 129 -1.31 -23.06 19.93
N VAL A 130 -1.25 -22.11 20.88
CA VAL A 130 -0.37 -22.22 22.05
C VAL A 130 -1.18 -22.55 23.27
N ASP A 131 -1.31 -23.86 23.51
CA ASP A 131 -1.67 -24.39 24.80
C ASP A 131 -0.64 -23.94 25.86
N GLY A 132 -1.09 -23.09 26.76
CA GLY A 132 -0.60 -22.99 28.15
C GLY A 132 0.91 -22.87 28.41
N THR A 133 1.60 -21.86 27.83
CA THR A 133 2.76 -21.30 28.50
C THR A 133 2.56 -19.79 28.64
N ASN A 134 2.34 -19.38 29.86
CA ASN A 134 2.26 -18.01 30.31
C ASN A 134 3.47 -17.21 29.81
N SER A 135 3.31 -16.42 28.72
CA SER A 135 4.08 -15.18 28.60
C SER A 135 3.31 -14.10 29.38
N GLU A 136 3.42 -14.16 30.69
CA GLU A 136 3.25 -13.00 31.56
C GLU A 136 4.34 -12.02 31.15
N ASP A 137 4.00 -11.03 30.29
CA ASP A 137 4.57 -9.68 30.27
C ASP A 137 4.15 -8.87 29.04
N THR A 138 2.99 -9.14 28.43
CA THR A 138 2.25 -8.08 27.74
C THR A 138 1.13 -7.64 28.67
N LYS A 139 1.49 -6.87 29.69
CA LYS A 139 0.52 -6.00 30.36
C LYS A 139 -0.08 -5.12 29.27
N GLU A 140 -1.35 -5.31 28.98
CA GLU A 140 -2.19 -4.29 28.33
C GLU A 140 -1.98 -3.00 29.13
N GLN A 141 -1.05 -2.18 28.70
CA GLN A 141 -0.93 -0.83 29.23
C GLN A 141 -2.14 -0.10 28.65
N HIS A 142 -3.20 0.00 29.46
CA HIS A 142 -4.28 0.93 29.19
C HIS A 142 -3.66 2.31 29.09
N LEU A 143 -3.55 2.82 27.86
CA LEU A 143 -3.10 4.18 27.61
C LEU A 143 -4.08 5.15 28.25
N GLU A 144 -3.59 5.96 29.16
CA GLU A 144 -4.38 7.02 29.77
C GLU A 144 -4.53 8.17 28.77
N ILE A 145 -5.71 8.29 28.16
CA ILE A 145 -6.06 9.44 27.29
C ILE A 145 -6.67 10.53 28.17
N ILE A 146 -6.03 11.68 28.18
CA ILE A 146 -6.47 12.88 28.93
C ILE A 146 -7.03 13.88 27.94
N GLU A 147 -8.34 14.12 28.01
CA GLU A 147 -8.96 15.21 27.26
C GLU A 147 -8.76 16.53 28.01
N THR A 148 -8.20 17.51 27.36
CA THR A 148 -7.88 18.81 27.95
C THR A 148 -7.95 19.92 26.91
N ASN A 149 -8.10 21.15 27.37
CA ASN A 149 -8.00 22.34 26.54
C ASN A 149 -6.62 23.02 26.64
N GLU A 150 -5.69 22.45 27.42
CA GLU A 150 -4.37 23.01 27.62
C GLU A 150 -3.30 22.04 27.13
N ILE A 151 -2.33 22.57 26.40
CA ILE A 151 -1.16 21.78 25.99
C ILE A 151 -0.34 21.45 27.25
N PRO A 152 0.05 20.17 27.46
CA PRO A 152 0.81 19.77 28.62
C PRO A 152 2.16 20.47 28.66
N ASN A 153 2.69 20.66 29.89
CA ASN A 153 4.03 21.19 30.04
C ASN A 153 5.06 20.20 29.49
N LEU A 154 5.64 20.52 28.35
CA LEU A 154 6.65 19.69 27.67
C LEU A 154 8.03 19.80 28.33
N LYS A 155 8.21 20.77 29.25
CA LYS A 155 9.48 21.00 29.97
C LYS A 155 9.62 19.92 31.03
N GLY A 156 10.39 18.88 30.72
CA GLY A 156 10.74 17.85 31.69
C GLY A 156 11.49 18.41 32.90
N GLU A 157 11.42 17.71 34.04
CA GLU A 157 12.16 18.10 35.27
C GLU A 157 13.63 18.33 34.92
N GLN A 158 14.09 19.53 35.31
CA GLN A 158 15.39 20.14 35.01
C GLN A 158 16.60 19.20 35.08
N THR A 159 16.93 18.59 33.98
CA THR A 159 18.30 18.16 33.69
C THR A 159 18.88 19.10 32.65
N LYS A 160 19.92 19.84 33.04
CA LYS A 160 20.51 21.02 32.37
C LYS A 160 20.94 20.88 30.89
N ASN A 161 20.63 19.81 30.16
CA ASN A 161 21.07 19.58 28.79
C ASN A 161 20.08 18.73 27.95
N LYS A 162 18.82 18.58 28.29
CA LYS A 162 17.88 17.84 27.50
C LYS A 162 16.93 18.79 26.78
N GLN A 163 16.95 18.81 25.45
CA GLN A 163 15.96 19.54 24.64
C GLN A 163 14.58 18.93 24.88
N ASP A 164 13.58 19.79 24.98
CA ASP A 164 12.19 19.37 25.10
C ASP A 164 11.71 18.74 23.78
N LYS A 165 10.94 17.67 23.84
CA LYS A 165 10.48 16.91 22.68
C LYS A 165 8.97 16.92 22.60
N LEU A 166 8.44 17.23 21.42
CA LEU A 166 7.04 17.16 21.09
C LEU A 166 6.79 15.96 20.17
N TYR A 167 6.18 14.91 20.69
CA TYR A 167 5.66 13.77 19.92
C TYR A 167 4.17 14.00 19.73
N TYR A 168 3.75 14.17 18.48
CA TYR A 168 2.40 14.63 18.21
C TYR A 168 1.80 14.04 16.93
N PHE A 169 0.47 14.16 16.84
CA PHE A 169 -0.30 13.93 15.62
C PHE A 169 -1.38 15.01 15.49
N LEU A 170 -1.42 15.72 14.34
CA LEU A 170 -2.46 16.72 14.05
C LEU A 170 -3.73 16.03 13.55
N GLN A 171 -4.88 16.36 14.14
CA GLN A 171 -6.16 15.96 13.59
C GLN A 171 -6.62 17.00 12.57
N THR A 172 -7.15 16.52 11.46
CA THR A 172 -7.60 17.37 10.37
C THR A 172 -8.94 16.91 9.84
N ARG A 173 -9.70 17.86 9.30
CA ARG A 173 -10.88 17.56 8.46
C ARG A 173 -10.79 18.31 7.14
N GLU A 174 -11.63 17.97 6.18
CA GLU A 174 -11.68 18.69 4.91
C GLU A 174 -12.09 20.17 5.14
N SER A 175 -11.35 21.07 4.49
CA SER A 175 -11.62 22.51 4.50
C SER A 175 -12.48 22.90 3.30
N SER A 176 -13.49 23.72 3.54
CA SER A 176 -14.30 24.35 2.49
C SER A 176 -13.69 25.64 1.96
N LYS A 177 -12.60 26.15 2.54
CA LYS A 177 -11.95 27.40 2.13
C LYS A 177 -11.29 27.21 0.77
N THR A 178 -11.50 28.16 -0.14
CA THR A 178 -10.99 28.12 -1.51
C THR A 178 -9.50 28.38 -1.60
N ASP A 179 -8.95 29.14 -0.67
CA ASP A 179 -7.58 29.65 -0.70
C ASP A 179 -6.57 28.72 0.01
N ASP A 180 -7.05 27.69 0.72
CA ASP A 180 -6.17 26.72 1.37
C ASP A 180 -5.40 25.90 0.32
N ILE A 181 -4.08 25.83 0.46
CA ILE A 181 -3.19 25.02 -0.39
C ILE A 181 -3.46 23.54 -0.13
N ILE A 182 -3.55 23.15 1.13
CA ILE A 182 -4.05 21.84 1.53
C ILE A 182 -5.52 22.02 1.92
N LYS A 183 -6.42 21.30 1.25
CA LYS A 183 -7.87 21.35 1.50
C LYS A 183 -8.26 20.66 2.82
N LYS A 184 -7.52 20.99 3.88
CA LYS A 184 -7.72 20.48 5.24
C LYS A 184 -7.57 21.63 6.24
N GLU A 185 -8.28 21.53 7.35
CA GLU A 185 -8.12 22.40 8.51
C GLU A 185 -7.81 21.59 9.76
N ILE A 186 -7.03 22.16 10.67
CA ILE A 186 -6.65 21.51 11.93
C ILE A 186 -7.84 21.57 12.88
N THR A 187 -8.26 20.40 13.39
CA THR A 187 -9.37 20.26 14.35
C THR A 187 -8.91 19.91 15.76
N GLY A 188 -7.65 19.53 15.92
CA GLY A 188 -7.08 19.17 17.20
C GLY A 188 -5.66 18.67 17.09
N ILE A 189 -5.11 18.30 18.23
CA ILE A 189 -3.78 17.69 18.35
C ILE A 189 -3.79 16.61 19.43
N SER A 190 -3.14 15.49 19.15
CA SER A 190 -2.77 14.50 20.15
C SER A 190 -1.29 14.65 20.47
N ILE A 191 -0.92 14.64 21.74
CA ILE A 191 0.46 14.77 22.22
C ILE A 191 0.75 13.61 23.16
N TYR A 192 1.82 12.89 22.89
CA TYR A 192 2.34 11.84 23.79
C TYR A 192 3.43 12.43 24.70
N SER A 193 3.23 12.33 25.99
CA SER A 193 4.17 12.77 27.01
C SER A 193 3.98 11.97 28.31
N GLU A 194 5.07 11.57 28.97
CA GLU A 194 5.06 10.88 30.27
C GLU A 194 4.15 9.65 30.35
N ASN A 195 4.16 8.80 29.29
CA ASN A 195 3.31 7.62 29.15
C ASN A 195 1.79 7.93 29.12
N LYS A 196 1.41 9.15 28.76
CA LYS A 196 0.02 9.60 28.62
C LYS A 196 -0.17 10.24 27.25
N ILE A 197 -1.39 10.20 26.79
CA ILE A 197 -1.80 10.91 25.58
C ILE A 197 -2.73 12.05 25.98
N TYR A 198 -2.34 13.26 25.62
CA TYR A 198 -3.17 14.45 25.77
C TYR A 198 -3.89 14.73 24.46
N TYR A 199 -5.21 14.77 24.52
CA TYR A 199 -6.06 15.03 23.37
C TYR A 199 -6.69 16.41 23.52
N ILE A 200 -6.36 17.32 22.60
CA ILE A 200 -6.82 18.70 22.60
C ILE A 200 -7.58 18.97 21.30
N THR A 201 -8.85 19.30 21.41
CA THR A 201 -9.67 19.75 20.26
C THR A 201 -9.54 21.25 20.07
N SER A 202 -9.80 21.71 18.84
CA SER A 202 -9.82 23.14 18.52
C SER A 202 -10.87 23.88 19.36
N HIS A 203 -10.47 24.99 19.99
CA HIS A 203 -11.27 25.86 20.85
C HIS A 203 -10.71 27.27 20.79
N ASP A 204 -11.37 28.25 21.46
CA ASP A 204 -10.87 29.59 21.52
C ASP A 204 -9.48 29.66 22.18
N GLY A 205 -8.48 30.21 21.49
CA GLY A 205 -7.08 30.27 21.93
C GLY A 205 -6.22 29.05 21.55
N PHE A 206 -6.79 28.05 20.87
CA PHE A 206 -6.06 26.84 20.44
C PHE A 206 -4.90 27.19 19.50
N GLU A 207 -5.10 28.08 18.53
CA GLU A 207 -4.06 28.50 17.59
C GLU A 207 -2.88 29.20 18.31
N ASP A 208 -3.14 30.00 19.34
CA ASP A 208 -2.09 30.62 20.14
C ASP A 208 -1.26 29.57 20.91
N GLN A 209 -1.92 28.53 21.41
CA GLN A 209 -1.22 27.43 22.06
C GLN A 209 -0.36 26.64 21.06
N LEU A 210 -0.87 26.33 19.87
CA LEU A 210 -0.10 25.70 18.81
C LEU A 210 1.11 26.56 18.43
N LYS A 211 0.90 27.86 18.29
CA LYS A 211 1.99 28.81 17.98
C LYS A 211 3.11 28.74 19.01
N THR A 212 2.76 28.68 20.28
CA THR A 212 3.75 28.64 21.37
C THR A 212 4.67 27.41 21.29
N ILE A 213 4.14 26.25 20.89
CA ILE A 213 4.95 25.01 20.82
C ILE A 213 5.61 24.82 19.46
N PHE A 214 4.97 25.20 18.37
CA PHE A 214 5.52 24.94 17.02
C PHE A 214 6.57 25.98 16.60
N GLU A 215 6.48 27.23 17.04
CA GLU A 215 7.47 28.27 16.76
C GLU A 215 8.66 28.26 17.74
N ASP A 216 8.59 27.52 18.85
CA ASP A 216 9.71 27.42 19.81
C ASP A 216 10.83 26.55 19.21
N GLU A 217 12.00 27.17 18.99
CA GLU A 217 13.21 26.51 18.47
C GLU A 217 13.86 25.55 19.50
N GLN A 218 13.47 25.63 20.76
CA GLN A 218 13.99 24.75 21.81
C GLN A 218 13.24 23.43 21.92
N ILE A 219 12.06 23.34 21.30
CA ILE A 219 11.24 22.14 21.26
C ILE A 219 11.52 21.39 19.95
N GLU A 220 12.03 20.19 20.04
CA GLU A 220 12.19 19.26 18.89
C GLU A 220 10.85 18.68 18.47
N LYS A 221 10.49 18.78 17.18
CA LYS A 221 9.25 18.23 16.62
C LYS A 221 9.47 16.85 16.04
N TYR A 222 8.65 15.92 16.50
CA TYR A 222 8.59 14.52 16.07
C TYR A 222 7.16 14.24 15.62
N GLY A 223 6.98 13.89 14.36
CA GLY A 223 5.64 13.68 13.80
C GLY A 223 5.62 12.71 12.62
N TYR A 224 4.53 12.77 11.89
CA TYR A 224 4.31 11.99 10.67
C TYR A 224 3.84 12.92 9.55
N ASP A 225 4.50 12.88 8.38
CA ASP A 225 4.23 13.74 7.22
C ASP A 225 4.35 15.24 7.52
N LEU A 226 5.48 15.62 8.10
CA LEU A 226 5.73 16.96 8.61
C LEU A 226 5.72 18.04 7.53
N ALA A 227 5.93 17.70 6.26
CA ALA A 227 5.76 18.64 5.16
C ALA A 227 4.30 19.08 5.01
N GLN A 228 3.34 18.17 5.21
CA GLN A 228 1.92 18.50 5.23
C GLN A 228 1.58 19.35 6.47
N ASP A 229 2.07 18.94 7.65
CA ASP A 229 1.83 19.66 8.90
C ASP A 229 2.39 21.08 8.86
N TYR A 230 3.57 21.27 8.25
CA TYR A 230 4.18 22.59 8.05
C TYR A 230 3.24 23.53 7.28
N ILE A 231 2.66 23.04 6.16
CA ILE A 231 1.76 23.84 5.34
C ILE A 231 0.44 24.12 6.08
N LEU A 232 -0.12 23.14 6.78
CA LEU A 232 -1.33 23.30 7.58
C LEU A 232 -1.16 24.37 8.66
N LEU A 233 -0.06 24.35 9.39
CA LEU A 233 0.28 25.36 10.39
C LEU A 233 0.50 26.73 9.75
N LYS A 234 1.16 26.78 8.60
CA LYS A 234 1.39 28.03 7.87
C LYS A 234 0.10 28.65 7.34
N GLN A 235 -0.91 27.85 6.98
CA GLN A 235 -2.25 28.35 6.59
C GLN A 235 -2.94 29.15 7.71
N ILE A 236 -2.61 28.87 8.96
CA ILE A 236 -3.11 29.61 10.15
C ILE A 236 -2.06 30.56 10.73
N GLY A 237 -0.99 30.86 9.97
CA GLY A 237 0.02 31.86 10.36
C GLY A 237 1.06 31.37 11.36
N ILE A 238 1.27 30.07 11.50
CA ILE A 238 2.26 29.48 12.40
C ILE A 238 3.42 28.92 11.56
N THR A 239 4.67 29.25 11.93
CA THR A 239 5.87 28.73 11.27
C THR A 239 6.50 27.65 12.14
N MET A 240 6.48 26.41 11.67
CA MET A 240 7.09 25.28 12.39
C MET A 240 8.61 25.43 12.43
N LYS A 241 9.20 25.25 13.59
CA LYS A 241 10.64 25.30 13.84
C LYS A 241 11.15 24.01 14.45
N ASN A 242 12.45 23.76 14.27
CA ASN A 242 13.17 22.62 14.85
C ASN A 242 12.50 21.26 14.55
N ILE A 243 12.35 20.97 13.25
CA ILE A 243 11.84 19.71 12.74
C ILE A 243 12.95 18.68 12.83
N VAL A 244 12.78 17.61 13.62
CA VAL A 244 13.85 16.64 13.92
C VAL A 244 13.55 15.25 13.37
N TYR A 245 12.28 14.83 13.37
CA TYR A 245 11.93 13.47 13.00
C TYR A 245 10.57 13.41 12.28
N ASP A 246 10.57 12.76 11.15
CA ASP A 246 9.38 12.39 10.36
C ASP A 246 9.33 10.88 10.15
N ALA A 247 8.30 10.22 10.70
CA ALA A 247 8.13 8.77 10.61
C ALA A 247 7.99 8.28 9.17
N LYS A 248 7.35 9.06 8.29
CA LYS A 248 7.15 8.73 6.88
C LYS A 248 8.48 8.73 6.12
N ILE A 249 9.35 9.71 6.37
CA ILE A 249 10.68 9.80 5.75
C ILE A 249 11.59 8.70 6.28
N ALA A 250 11.61 8.46 7.59
CA ALA A 250 12.38 7.37 8.16
C ALA A 250 12.00 6.01 7.55
N ALA A 251 10.72 5.75 7.43
CA ALA A 251 10.22 4.53 6.79
C ALA A 251 10.59 4.43 5.31
N TYR A 252 10.55 5.56 4.57
CA TYR A 252 10.95 5.60 3.17
C TYR A 252 12.41 5.21 2.97
N ILE A 253 13.33 5.74 3.78
CA ILE A 253 14.76 5.40 3.70
C ILE A 253 14.99 3.91 4.02
N LEU A 254 14.30 3.40 5.04
CA LEU A 254 14.44 1.99 5.46
C LEU A 254 13.84 1.01 4.46
N ASN A 255 12.73 1.36 3.81
CA ASN A 255 12.06 0.51 2.82
C ASN A 255 11.38 1.34 1.72
N PRO A 256 12.06 1.69 0.62
CA PRO A 256 11.53 2.56 -0.43
C PRO A 256 10.42 1.93 -1.29
N THR A 257 10.06 0.68 -1.04
CA THR A 257 9.02 -0.05 -1.80
C THR A 257 7.71 -0.24 -1.03
N SER A 258 7.64 0.20 0.23
CA SER A 258 6.45 0.06 1.08
C SER A 258 5.41 1.15 0.80
N LYS A 259 4.24 1.01 1.41
CA LYS A 259 3.31 2.13 1.61
C LYS A 259 3.70 2.87 2.89
N TYR A 260 3.50 4.19 2.90
CA TYR A 260 3.96 5.03 4.01
C TYR A 260 2.79 5.64 4.80
N THR A 261 1.64 4.96 4.87
CA THR A 261 0.60 5.34 5.84
C THR A 261 1.06 4.96 7.25
N ILE A 262 0.68 5.74 8.25
CA ILE A 262 1.15 5.52 9.62
C ILE A 262 0.80 4.12 10.13
N ASP A 263 -0.40 3.60 9.81
CA ASP A 263 -0.81 2.23 10.15
C ASP A 263 0.13 1.16 9.56
N VAL A 264 0.58 1.35 8.30
CA VAL A 264 1.53 0.42 7.66
C VAL A 264 2.89 0.52 8.31
N ILE A 265 3.34 1.74 8.63
CA ILE A 265 4.64 1.97 9.28
C ILE A 265 4.62 1.37 10.70
N ALA A 266 3.56 1.58 11.47
CA ALA A 266 3.40 1.00 12.81
C ALA A 266 3.43 -0.53 12.77
N ARG A 267 2.71 -1.13 11.83
CA ARG A 267 2.74 -2.59 11.64
C ARG A 267 4.13 -3.10 11.22
N ASP A 268 4.81 -2.44 10.29
CA ASP A 268 6.09 -2.90 9.74
C ASP A 268 7.26 -2.76 10.75
N TYR A 269 7.19 -1.81 11.67
CA TYR A 269 8.29 -1.49 12.59
C TYR A 269 7.98 -1.70 14.07
N LEU A 270 6.71 -1.68 14.46
CA LEU A 270 6.27 -1.86 15.86
C LEU A 270 5.46 -3.13 16.07
N GLU A 271 5.08 -3.84 14.99
CA GLU A 271 4.18 -5.00 15.03
C GLU A 271 2.80 -4.68 15.63
N ILE A 272 2.35 -3.42 15.51
CA ILE A 272 1.05 -2.95 15.98
C ILE A 272 0.06 -2.96 14.81
N ASP A 273 -1.08 -3.63 15.00
CA ASP A 273 -2.25 -3.52 14.12
C ASP A 273 -3.32 -2.66 14.81
N ASN A 274 -3.46 -1.42 14.34
CA ASN A 274 -4.40 -0.47 14.93
C ASN A 274 -5.86 -0.91 14.80
N ASP A 275 -6.20 -1.61 13.74
CA ASP A 275 -7.57 -2.09 13.52
C ASP A 275 -7.90 -3.25 14.47
N GLU A 276 -6.94 -4.16 14.72
CA GLU A 276 -7.06 -5.22 15.72
C GLU A 276 -7.15 -4.62 17.14
N TYR A 277 -6.32 -3.63 17.46
CA TYR A 277 -6.36 -2.93 18.74
C TYR A 277 -7.74 -2.27 18.98
N LEU A 278 -8.28 -1.55 18.00
CA LEU A 278 -9.59 -0.92 18.09
C LEU A 278 -10.71 -1.96 18.29
N GLN A 279 -10.63 -3.09 17.59
CA GLN A 279 -11.59 -4.20 17.78
C GLN A 279 -11.52 -4.78 19.19
N SER A 280 -10.33 -4.90 19.78
CA SER A 280 -10.14 -5.37 21.16
C SER A 280 -10.77 -4.43 22.19
N GLN A 281 -10.83 -3.13 21.90
CA GLN A 281 -11.51 -2.11 22.71
C GLN A 281 -13.03 -2.08 22.49
N GLY A 282 -13.60 -3.05 21.76
CA GLY A 282 -15.04 -3.14 21.48
C GLY A 282 -15.54 -2.26 20.33
N VAL A 283 -14.61 -1.69 19.56
CA VAL A 283 -14.87 -0.93 18.35
C VAL A 283 -15.08 -1.94 17.21
N LYS A 284 -16.31 -2.24 16.85
CA LYS A 284 -16.61 -3.09 15.70
C LYS A 284 -16.59 -2.28 14.41
N GLU A 285 -15.77 -2.68 13.44
CA GLU A 285 -16.00 -2.33 12.04
C GLU A 285 -17.28 -3.04 11.58
N GLU A 286 -18.36 -2.31 11.33
CA GLU A 286 -19.54 -2.88 10.68
C GLU A 286 -19.21 -3.07 9.20
N ALA A 287 -19.14 -4.36 8.79
CA ALA A 287 -19.20 -4.75 7.39
C ALA A 287 -20.49 -4.16 6.80
N ASN A 288 -20.39 -3.58 5.59
CA ASN A 288 -21.46 -3.01 4.75
C ASN A 288 -22.80 -3.79 4.82
N GLU A 289 -23.56 -3.64 5.86
CA GLU A 289 -24.98 -3.99 5.87
C GLU A 289 -25.80 -2.73 5.63
N GLN A 290 -26.80 -2.84 4.76
CA GLN A 290 -27.70 -1.74 4.38
C GLN A 290 -28.38 -1.18 5.63
N THR A 291 -27.87 -0.07 6.15
CA THR A 291 -28.40 0.61 7.33
C THR A 291 -29.67 1.36 7.01
N SER A 292 -30.62 1.35 7.94
CA SER A 292 -31.86 2.08 7.84
C SER A 292 -31.64 3.58 8.08
N LEU A 293 -32.45 4.41 7.46
CA LEU A 293 -32.35 5.89 7.47
C LEU A 293 -32.41 6.53 8.89
N PHE A 294 -32.64 5.76 9.93
CA PHE A 294 -32.76 6.25 11.32
C PHE A 294 -31.49 6.07 12.18
N ASP A 295 -30.53 5.26 11.74
CA ASP A 295 -29.31 4.93 12.50
C ASP A 295 -28.10 5.86 12.19
N VAL A 296 -28.24 6.78 11.24
CA VAL A 296 -27.15 7.65 10.72
C VAL A 296 -26.48 8.51 11.80
N ASN A 297 -27.21 8.92 12.85
CA ASN A 297 -26.65 9.77 13.89
C ASN A 297 -25.77 8.98 14.89
N GLU A 298 -26.13 7.74 15.23
CA GLU A 298 -25.33 6.91 16.15
C GLU A 298 -24.07 6.38 15.46
N GLU A 299 -24.13 6.06 14.17
CA GLU A 299 -22.99 5.64 13.37
C GLU A 299 -21.96 6.75 13.23
N ASN A 300 -22.38 7.98 12.95
CA ASN A 300 -21.46 9.12 12.86
C ASN A 300 -20.74 9.40 14.17
N VAL A 301 -21.42 9.32 15.30
CA VAL A 301 -20.82 9.53 16.63
C VAL A 301 -19.80 8.42 16.94
N LYS A 302 -20.11 7.17 16.64
CA LYS A 302 -19.16 6.06 16.81
C LYS A 302 -17.93 6.20 15.91
N LYS A 303 -18.13 6.60 14.66
CA LYS A 303 -17.05 6.82 13.69
C LYS A 303 -16.11 7.94 14.15
N GLU A 304 -16.64 9.05 14.62
CA GLU A 304 -15.86 10.16 15.18
C GLU A 304 -15.07 9.72 16.43
N GLN A 305 -15.67 8.90 17.29
CA GLN A 305 -15.00 8.38 18.49
C GLN A 305 -13.85 7.40 18.14
N ASN A 306 -14.05 6.55 17.14
CA ASN A 306 -13.03 5.64 16.65
C ASN A 306 -11.85 6.39 16.03
N GLU A 307 -12.13 7.41 15.21
CA GLU A 307 -11.12 8.25 14.61
C GLU A 307 -10.32 9.03 15.67
N LYS A 308 -11.00 9.51 16.70
CA LYS A 308 -10.37 10.15 17.86
C LYS A 308 -9.38 9.22 18.56
N ILE A 309 -9.80 7.98 18.89
CA ILE A 309 -8.92 7.00 19.55
C ILE A 309 -7.73 6.70 18.65
N LYS A 310 -7.96 6.49 17.35
CA LYS A 310 -6.90 6.22 16.37
C LYS A 310 -5.88 7.36 16.30
N ASN A 311 -6.33 8.61 16.26
CA ASN A 311 -5.47 9.78 16.27
C ASN A 311 -4.65 9.91 17.58
N CYS A 312 -5.20 9.48 18.70
CA CYS A 312 -4.48 9.41 19.97
C CYS A 312 -3.34 8.38 19.91
N LEU A 313 -3.60 7.19 19.37
CA LEU A 313 -2.59 6.14 19.19
C LEU A 313 -1.43 6.60 18.31
N TYR A 314 -1.71 7.33 17.25
CA TYR A 314 -0.68 7.82 16.34
C TYR A 314 0.37 8.71 17.02
N ALA A 315 0.00 9.50 18.03
CA ALA A 315 0.98 10.30 18.79
C ALA A 315 1.96 9.42 19.59
N GLU A 316 1.49 8.33 20.19
CA GLU A 316 2.34 7.35 20.86
C GLU A 316 3.19 6.56 19.85
N GLU A 317 2.60 6.19 18.72
CA GLU A 317 3.32 5.49 17.66
C GLU A 317 4.47 6.34 17.10
N VAL A 318 4.29 7.64 16.93
CA VAL A 318 5.37 8.54 16.52
C VAL A 318 6.54 8.46 17.51
N PHE A 319 6.27 8.41 18.82
CA PHE A 319 7.32 8.23 19.83
C PHE A 319 8.03 6.87 19.67
N LYS A 320 7.28 5.78 19.63
CA LYS A 320 7.85 4.41 19.47
C LYS A 320 8.59 4.23 18.16
N LEU A 321 8.03 4.76 17.06
CA LEU A 321 8.66 4.73 15.74
C LEU A 321 9.97 5.51 15.72
N ALA A 322 10.05 6.66 16.39
CA ALA A 322 11.28 7.40 16.46
C ALA A 322 12.40 6.59 17.13
N GLU A 323 12.10 5.87 18.22
CA GLU A 323 13.09 5.02 18.89
C GLU A 323 13.56 3.85 18.02
N VAL A 324 12.63 3.14 17.37
CA VAL A 324 12.93 1.95 16.58
C VAL A 324 13.60 2.31 15.24
N THR A 325 13.02 3.26 14.50
CA THR A 325 13.52 3.55 13.14
C THR A 325 14.82 4.33 13.15
N MET A 326 15.05 5.23 14.13
CA MET A 326 16.35 5.90 14.26
C MET A 326 17.48 4.91 14.50
N LYS A 327 17.25 3.90 15.34
CA LYS A 327 18.23 2.82 15.55
C LYS A 327 18.47 2.01 14.27
N LYS A 328 17.41 1.67 13.54
CA LYS A 328 17.55 0.96 12.26
C LYS A 328 18.29 1.79 11.19
N LEU A 329 18.11 3.11 11.17
CA LEU A 329 18.84 4.01 10.29
C LEU A 329 20.34 4.07 10.64
N GLU A 330 20.69 3.98 11.94
CA GLU A 330 22.09 3.85 12.38
C GLU A 330 22.69 2.50 11.94
N GLU A 331 21.94 1.40 12.07
CA GLU A 331 22.38 0.05 11.67
C GLU A 331 22.71 -0.07 10.18
N ILE A 332 22.03 0.70 9.31
CA ILE A 332 22.27 0.72 7.85
C ILE A 332 23.15 1.90 7.39
N ASP A 333 23.76 2.64 8.32
CA ASP A 333 24.61 3.83 8.06
C ASP A 333 23.88 4.95 7.28
N ALA A 334 22.56 5.10 7.49
CA ALA A 334 21.73 6.10 6.82
C ALA A 334 21.31 7.27 7.73
N ILE A 335 21.80 7.31 8.97
CA ILE A 335 21.39 8.33 9.93
C ILE A 335 21.83 9.75 9.52
N ASP A 336 23.01 9.88 8.89
CA ASP A 336 23.52 11.16 8.41
C ASP A 336 22.72 11.65 7.20
N LEU A 337 22.30 10.75 6.30
CA LEU A 337 21.39 11.06 5.21
C LEU A 337 20.09 11.62 5.78
N PHE A 338 19.46 10.90 6.72
CA PHE A 338 18.23 11.31 7.35
C PHE A 338 18.33 12.69 8.01
N LYS A 339 19.31 12.88 8.91
CA LYS A 339 19.42 14.11 9.72
C LYS A 339 19.90 15.33 8.94
N ASN A 340 20.85 15.15 8.01
CA ASN A 340 21.56 16.26 7.40
C ASN A 340 21.06 16.59 5.99
N ILE A 341 20.28 15.72 5.37
CA ILE A 341 19.75 15.91 4.02
C ILE A 341 18.21 15.86 4.02
N ASP A 342 17.62 14.74 4.41
CA ASP A 342 16.18 14.56 4.26
C ASP A 342 15.38 15.45 5.21
N MET A 343 15.73 15.50 6.49
CA MET A 343 14.98 16.33 7.45
C MET A 343 15.06 17.84 7.13
N PRO A 344 16.22 18.44 6.80
CA PRO A 344 16.25 19.83 6.34
C PRO A 344 15.48 20.06 5.03
N THR A 345 15.39 19.05 4.17
CA THR A 345 14.64 19.15 2.90
C THR A 345 13.12 19.23 3.11
N VAL A 346 12.58 18.75 4.23
CA VAL A 346 11.14 18.87 4.57
C VAL A 346 10.68 20.31 4.53
N GLU A 347 11.38 21.21 5.22
CA GLU A 347 11.04 22.62 5.25
C GLU A 347 11.15 23.26 3.86
N VAL A 348 12.21 22.94 3.12
CA VAL A 348 12.42 23.46 1.75
C VAL A 348 11.30 23.05 0.82
N LEU A 349 10.92 21.78 0.82
CA LEU A 349 9.84 21.26 -0.03
C LEU A 349 8.49 21.85 0.37
N ALA A 350 8.22 21.99 1.67
CA ALA A 350 6.99 22.61 2.15
C ALA A 350 6.91 24.09 1.74
N GLU A 351 8.01 24.84 1.81
CA GLU A 351 8.10 26.23 1.34
C GLU A 351 7.91 26.35 -0.18
N MET A 352 8.49 25.42 -0.95
CA MET A 352 8.26 25.37 -2.40
C MET A 352 6.79 25.10 -2.73
N GLN A 353 6.16 24.16 -2.03
CA GLN A 353 4.73 23.86 -2.21
C GLN A 353 3.86 25.05 -1.79
N TRP A 354 4.20 25.74 -0.70
CA TRP A 354 3.52 26.94 -0.25
C TRP A 354 3.59 28.06 -1.28
N SER A 355 4.77 28.30 -1.81
CA SER A 355 5.02 29.36 -2.80
C SER A 355 4.34 29.09 -4.15
N GLY A 356 4.16 27.81 -4.47
CA GLY A 356 3.58 27.36 -5.73
C GLY A 356 4.43 27.73 -6.95
N MET A 357 3.84 27.58 -8.12
CA MET A 357 4.42 27.95 -9.41
C MET A 357 3.43 28.82 -10.20
N TYR A 358 3.92 29.93 -10.76
CA TYR A 358 3.13 30.73 -11.71
C TYR A 358 2.98 29.94 -13.02
N VAL A 359 1.74 29.76 -13.47
CA VAL A 359 1.41 29.18 -14.76
C VAL A 359 0.67 30.21 -15.57
N ASP A 360 1.24 30.61 -16.73
CA ASP A 360 0.58 31.47 -17.71
C ASP A 360 -0.40 30.59 -18.53
N VAL A 361 -1.71 30.87 -18.43
CA VAL A 361 -2.80 30.07 -19.01
C VAL A 361 -3.33 30.75 -20.26
#